data_2088a7e9c2ae29fba99f517e731f3d8d
#
_entry.id   2088a7e9c2ae29fba99f517e731f3d8d
#
_cell.length_a   1.000
_cell.length_b   1.000
_cell.length_c   1.000
_cell.angle_alpha   90.00
_cell.angle_beta   90.00
_cell.angle_gamma   90.00
#
_symmetry.space_group_name_H-M   'P 1'
#
loop_
_entity.id
_entity.type
_entity.pdbx_description
1 polymer ?
#
loop_
_entity_poly.entity_id
_entity_poly.type
_entity_poly.pdbx_seq_one_letter_code
_entity_poly.pdbx_strand_id
1 'polypeptide(L)'
;VPKDLRLVAIHPQIEIKTKDAREVLPDQIPLSIAVKQWANVGGLISGLYTKDYKLISNSLIDEIVEPKRKHFIPYFDLVKEEAINAGALGAGISGSGPTIFSLCEGDSVVENVYKAIKKAYKNKNVDFRLFSSKINTEGIKILEAKT
;
A
#
# COMPACT_ATOMS: atom_id res chain seq x y z
N VAL A 1 -5.21 9.85 -13.02
CA VAL A 1 -5.35 9.56 -11.58
C VAL A 1 -6.35 10.54 -10.98
N PRO A 2 -7.31 10.11 -10.14
CA PRO A 2 -8.25 11.01 -9.47
C PRO A 2 -7.53 12.10 -8.65
N LYS A 3 -8.02 13.34 -8.71
CA LYS A 3 -7.39 14.49 -8.02
C LYS A 3 -7.45 14.38 -6.50
N ASP A 4 -8.46 13.69 -5.97
CA ASP A 4 -8.69 13.53 -4.54
C ASP A 4 -8.08 12.24 -3.98
N LEU A 5 -7.37 11.47 -4.82
CA LEU A 5 -6.62 10.32 -4.36
C LEU A 5 -5.42 10.77 -3.52
N ARG A 6 -5.29 10.16 -2.35
CA ARG A 6 -4.26 10.45 -1.34
C ARG A 6 -3.58 9.17 -0.91
N LEU A 7 -2.44 9.34 -0.28
CA LEU A 7 -1.63 8.24 0.26
C LEU A 7 -1.35 8.48 1.75
N VAL A 8 -1.51 7.43 2.54
CA VAL A 8 -0.88 7.31 3.86
C VAL A 8 0.12 6.17 3.79
N ALA A 9 1.34 6.38 4.24
CA ALA A 9 2.39 5.36 4.22
C ALA A 9 3.03 5.24 5.61
N ILE A 10 3.13 4.02 6.12
CA ILE A 10 3.90 3.71 7.32
C ILE A 10 5.15 2.91 6.93
N HIS A 11 6.28 3.34 7.46
CA HIS A 11 7.57 2.66 7.28
C HIS A 11 8.09 2.19 8.64
N PRO A 12 7.89 0.92 9.01
CA PRO A 12 8.56 0.32 10.17
C PRO A 12 10.08 0.40 9.99
N GLN A 13 10.79 0.77 11.06
CA GLN A 13 12.24 0.92 11.02
C GLN A 13 12.94 -0.45 11.19
N ILE A 14 12.70 -1.32 10.23
CA ILE A 14 13.30 -2.65 10.13
C ILE A 14 13.95 -2.82 8.76
N GLU A 15 14.90 -3.73 8.66
CA GLU A 15 15.51 -4.11 7.41
C GLU A 15 14.89 -5.41 6.89
N ILE A 16 14.47 -5.39 5.62
CA ILE A 16 14.11 -6.61 4.87
C ILE A 16 15.12 -6.76 3.74
N LYS A 17 15.93 -7.82 3.80
CA LYS A 17 16.86 -8.10 2.72
C LYS A 17 16.10 -8.41 1.44
N THR A 18 16.42 -7.71 0.35
CA THR A 18 15.77 -7.89 -0.95
C THR A 18 15.88 -9.35 -1.45
N LYS A 19 16.96 -10.03 -1.11
CA LYS A 19 17.16 -11.46 -1.42
C LYS A 19 16.05 -12.29 -0.77
N ASP A 20 15.86 -12.16 0.54
CA ASP A 20 14.85 -12.93 1.30
C ASP A 20 13.44 -12.65 0.76
N ALA A 21 13.14 -11.37 0.46
CA ALA A 21 11.86 -10.96 -0.12
C ALA A 21 11.62 -11.50 -1.55
N ARG A 22 12.66 -11.95 -2.26
CA ARG A 22 12.53 -12.62 -3.57
C ARG A 22 12.41 -14.11 -3.42
N GLU A 23 13.16 -14.73 -2.52
CA GLU A 23 13.20 -16.19 -2.32
C GLU A 23 11.87 -16.78 -1.85
N VAL A 24 11.02 -15.98 -1.20
CA VAL A 24 9.69 -16.44 -0.75
C VAL A 24 8.63 -16.43 -1.86
N LEU A 25 8.96 -15.87 -3.03
CA LEU A 25 8.01 -15.85 -4.13
C LEU A 25 7.99 -17.23 -4.83
N PRO A 26 6.80 -17.73 -5.19
CA PRO A 26 6.69 -19.02 -5.86
C PRO A 26 7.12 -18.91 -7.34
N ASP A 27 7.81 -19.92 -7.84
CA ASP A 27 8.15 -20.04 -9.27
C ASP A 27 6.91 -20.32 -10.15
N GLN A 28 5.86 -20.89 -9.56
CA GLN A 28 4.61 -21.23 -10.23
C GLN A 28 3.41 -20.84 -9.37
N ILE A 29 2.35 -20.41 -10.02
CA ILE A 29 1.08 -20.07 -9.37
C ILE A 29 -0.08 -20.76 -10.09
N PRO A 30 -1.16 -21.14 -9.39
CA PRO A 30 -2.36 -21.65 -10.02
C PRO A 30 -2.96 -20.63 -10.98
N LEU A 31 -3.41 -21.09 -12.16
CA LEU A 31 -4.03 -20.21 -13.16
C LEU A 31 -5.20 -19.40 -12.58
N SER A 32 -5.99 -19.97 -11.68
CA SER A 32 -7.10 -19.26 -11.03
C SER A 32 -6.64 -18.04 -10.21
N ILE A 33 -5.48 -18.12 -9.56
CA ILE A 33 -4.87 -16.99 -8.84
C ILE A 33 -4.31 -15.96 -9.82
N ALA A 34 -3.64 -16.41 -10.89
CA ALA A 34 -3.14 -15.53 -11.93
C ALA A 34 -4.27 -14.71 -12.57
N VAL A 35 -5.40 -15.36 -12.92
CA VAL A 35 -6.58 -14.69 -13.49
C VAL A 35 -7.13 -13.62 -12.54
N LYS A 36 -7.26 -13.91 -11.25
CA LYS A 36 -7.68 -12.92 -10.24
C LYS A 36 -6.72 -11.73 -10.20
N GLN A 37 -5.42 -12.00 -10.15
CA GLN A 37 -4.41 -10.95 -10.12
C GLN A 37 -4.46 -10.06 -11.36
N TRP A 38 -4.63 -10.64 -12.55
CA TRP A 38 -4.76 -9.86 -13.79
C TRP A 38 -6.05 -9.03 -13.80
N ALA A 39 -7.16 -9.59 -13.32
CA ALA A 39 -8.42 -8.86 -13.16
C ALA A 39 -8.26 -7.67 -12.20
N ASN A 40 -7.57 -7.86 -11.07
CA ASN A 40 -7.27 -6.79 -10.11
C ASN A 40 -6.42 -5.69 -10.73
N VAL A 41 -5.38 -6.04 -11.48
CA VAL A 41 -4.54 -5.05 -12.19
C VAL A 41 -5.38 -4.28 -13.22
N GLY A 42 -6.16 -4.97 -14.05
CA GLY A 42 -7.04 -4.33 -15.04
C GLY A 42 -8.09 -3.44 -14.39
N GLY A 43 -8.72 -3.91 -13.32
CA GLY A 43 -9.71 -3.15 -12.54
C GLY A 43 -9.11 -1.91 -11.88
N LEU A 44 -7.93 -2.02 -11.27
CA LEU A 44 -7.23 -0.89 -10.67
C LEU A 44 -6.91 0.20 -11.71
N ILE A 45 -6.33 -0.19 -12.85
CA ILE A 45 -6.01 0.76 -13.93
C ILE A 45 -7.30 1.42 -14.45
N SER A 46 -8.34 0.63 -14.72
CA SER A 46 -9.64 1.16 -15.16
C SER A 46 -10.22 2.13 -14.15
N GLY A 47 -10.25 1.77 -12.88
CA GLY A 47 -10.75 2.63 -11.80
C GLY A 47 -9.99 3.94 -11.68
N LEU A 48 -8.66 3.92 -11.84
CA LEU A 48 -7.84 5.13 -11.84
C LEU A 48 -8.14 6.06 -13.02
N TYR A 49 -8.43 5.52 -14.21
CA TYR A 49 -8.79 6.31 -15.39
C TYR A 49 -10.22 6.84 -15.32
N THR A 50 -11.17 6.02 -14.88
CA THR A 50 -12.59 6.38 -14.80
C THR A 50 -12.95 7.15 -13.52
N LYS A 51 -12.01 7.25 -12.56
CA LYS A 51 -12.19 7.83 -11.22
C LYS A 51 -13.25 7.07 -10.40
N ASP A 52 -13.35 5.79 -10.62
CA ASP A 52 -14.25 4.90 -9.89
C ASP A 52 -13.54 4.37 -8.63
N TYR A 53 -13.77 5.03 -7.49
CA TYR A 53 -13.16 4.67 -6.21
C TYR A 53 -13.59 3.29 -5.71
N LYS A 54 -14.81 2.85 -6.03
CA LYS A 54 -15.29 1.52 -5.68
C LYS A 54 -14.53 0.44 -6.46
N LEU A 55 -14.30 0.66 -7.75
CA LEU A 55 -13.50 -0.24 -8.58
C LEU A 55 -12.03 -0.25 -8.12
N ILE A 56 -11.46 0.91 -7.76
CA ILE A 56 -10.12 1.00 -7.16
C ILE A 56 -10.06 0.14 -5.89
N SER A 57 -11.01 0.32 -4.97
CA SER A 57 -11.05 -0.41 -3.70
C SER A 57 -11.17 -1.92 -3.91
N ASN A 58 -12.07 -2.36 -4.79
CA ASN A 58 -12.28 -3.78 -5.09
C ASN A 58 -11.08 -4.44 -5.77
N SER A 59 -10.23 -3.65 -6.42
CA SER A 59 -9.10 -4.14 -7.23
C SER A 59 -7.73 -3.96 -6.55
N LEU A 60 -7.67 -3.27 -5.42
CA LEU A 60 -6.41 -3.04 -4.69
C LEU A 60 -6.08 -4.23 -3.78
N ILE A 61 -5.99 -5.40 -4.38
CA ILE A 61 -5.73 -6.68 -3.72
C ILE A 61 -4.58 -7.37 -4.46
N ASP A 62 -3.54 -7.75 -3.72
CA ASP A 62 -2.45 -8.59 -4.23
C ASP A 62 -2.67 -10.04 -3.76
N GLU A 63 -2.98 -10.90 -4.72
CA GLU A 63 -3.27 -12.32 -4.49
C GLU A 63 -1.99 -13.19 -4.45
N ILE A 64 -0.86 -12.65 -4.86
CA ILE A 64 0.37 -13.43 -5.10
C ILE A 64 1.49 -13.04 -4.14
N VAL A 65 1.88 -11.78 -4.15
CA VAL A 65 3.10 -11.32 -3.46
C VAL A 65 2.83 -10.98 -2.01
N GLU A 66 1.78 -10.22 -1.72
CA GLU A 66 1.44 -9.81 -0.35
C GLU A 66 1.28 -11.02 0.60
N PRO A 67 0.55 -12.10 0.27
CA PRO A 67 0.43 -13.25 1.15
C PRO A 67 1.77 -13.91 1.51
N LYS A 68 2.79 -13.76 0.66
CA LYS A 68 4.13 -14.32 0.85
C LYS A 68 5.07 -13.39 1.62
N ARG A 69 4.90 -12.08 1.49
CA ARG A 69 5.82 -11.07 2.07
C ARG A 69 5.32 -10.46 3.36
N LYS A 70 4.03 -10.47 3.64
CA LYS A 70 3.45 -9.79 4.81
C LYS A 70 4.04 -10.23 6.14
N HIS A 71 4.50 -11.48 6.26
CA HIS A 71 5.10 -12.00 7.49
C HIS A 71 6.46 -11.38 7.83
N PHE A 72 7.16 -10.77 6.86
CA PHE A 72 8.37 -10.00 7.13
C PHE A 72 8.08 -8.64 7.77
N ILE A 73 6.84 -8.16 7.70
CA ILE A 73 6.45 -6.83 8.15
C ILE A 73 5.66 -6.97 9.45
N PRO A 74 6.23 -6.58 10.60
CA PRO A 74 5.53 -6.66 11.87
C PRO A 74 4.19 -5.92 11.81
N TYR A 75 3.16 -6.56 12.32
CA TYR A 75 1.80 -5.99 12.42
C TYR A 75 1.16 -5.60 11.09
N PHE A 76 1.59 -6.18 9.96
CA PHE A 76 1.04 -5.87 8.64
C PHE A 76 -0.49 -5.99 8.59
N ASP A 77 -1.03 -7.16 9.00
CA ASP A 77 -2.47 -7.40 8.95
C ASP A 77 -3.25 -6.40 9.83
N LEU A 78 -2.74 -6.08 11.02
CA LEU A 78 -3.34 -5.07 11.90
C LEU A 78 -3.39 -3.68 11.23
N VAL A 79 -2.28 -3.24 10.61
CA VAL A 79 -2.21 -1.94 9.92
C VAL A 79 -3.19 -1.89 8.76
N LYS A 80 -3.24 -2.95 7.97
CA LYS A 80 -4.15 -3.05 6.82
C LYS A 80 -5.60 -3.00 7.26
N GLU A 81 -5.97 -3.75 8.28
CA GLU A 81 -7.32 -3.79 8.85
C GLU A 81 -7.72 -2.42 9.40
N GLU A 82 -6.88 -1.81 10.24
CA GLU A 82 -7.15 -0.49 10.82
C GLU A 82 -7.25 0.61 9.77
N ALA A 83 -6.44 0.55 8.70
CA ALA A 83 -6.55 1.48 7.59
C ALA A 83 -7.88 1.35 6.85
N ILE A 84 -8.30 0.12 6.55
CA ILE A 84 -9.57 -0.16 5.86
C ILE A 84 -10.75 0.27 6.75
N ASN A 85 -10.75 -0.08 8.04
CA ASN A 85 -11.79 0.30 8.99
C ASN A 85 -11.89 1.83 9.17
N ALA A 86 -10.79 2.56 8.98
CA ALA A 86 -10.76 4.02 8.99
C ALA A 86 -11.15 4.67 7.65
N GLY A 87 -11.51 3.88 6.63
CA GLY A 87 -12.04 4.34 5.35
C GLY A 87 -11.04 4.33 4.19
N ALA A 88 -9.85 3.72 4.33
CA ALA A 88 -8.96 3.54 3.20
C ALA A 88 -9.61 2.69 2.09
N LEU A 89 -9.38 3.05 0.84
CA LEU A 89 -9.81 2.27 -0.33
C LEU A 89 -9.16 0.89 -0.37
N GLY A 90 -7.94 0.81 0.15
CA GLY A 90 -7.17 -0.41 0.28
C GLY A 90 -5.77 -0.10 0.79
N ALA A 91 -5.05 -1.15 1.19
CA ALA A 91 -3.68 -1.05 1.67
C ALA A 91 -2.87 -2.26 1.20
N GLY A 92 -1.56 -2.08 1.06
CA GLY A 92 -0.66 -3.13 0.61
C GLY A 92 0.80 -2.80 0.85
N ILE A 93 1.68 -3.69 0.41
CA ILE A 93 3.12 -3.54 0.55
C ILE A 93 3.67 -2.67 -0.58
N SER A 94 4.49 -1.68 -0.26
CA SER A 94 5.21 -0.87 -1.25
C SER A 94 6.51 -1.57 -1.65
N GLY A 95 6.56 -2.06 -2.89
CA GLY A 95 7.73 -2.77 -3.42
C GLY A 95 8.03 -4.07 -2.67
N SER A 96 9.26 -4.19 -2.13
CA SER A 96 9.65 -5.34 -1.29
C SER A 96 9.26 -5.18 0.19
N GLY A 97 8.70 -4.04 0.58
CA GLY A 97 8.52 -3.64 1.96
C GLY A 97 9.79 -2.97 2.54
N PRO A 98 9.82 -2.64 3.83
CA PRO A 98 8.75 -2.86 4.83
C PRO A 98 7.63 -1.81 4.79
N THR A 99 7.67 -0.86 3.88
CA THR A 99 6.65 0.19 3.80
C THR A 99 5.29 -0.39 3.43
N ILE A 100 4.26 -0.03 4.20
CA ILE A 100 2.86 -0.31 3.90
C ILE A 100 2.23 1.00 3.44
N PHE A 101 1.53 0.97 2.32
CA PHE A 101 0.76 2.11 1.83
C PHE A 101 -0.74 1.88 1.98
N SER A 102 -1.50 2.96 2.10
CA SER A 102 -2.96 2.97 2.09
C SER A 102 -3.43 4.07 1.15
N LEU A 103 -4.31 3.75 0.20
CA LEU A 103 -4.93 4.75 -0.66
C LEU A 103 -6.22 5.25 -0.02
N CYS A 104 -6.45 6.55 -0.09
CA CYS A 104 -7.56 7.25 0.55
C CYS A 104 -8.25 8.20 -0.44
N GLU A 105 -9.54 8.38 -0.29
CA GLU A 105 -10.31 9.41 -0.99
C GLU A 105 -10.46 10.64 -0.10
N GLY A 106 -9.79 11.73 -0.48
CA GLY A 106 -9.88 13.02 0.21
C GLY A 106 -9.10 13.12 1.52
N ASP A 107 -8.97 14.34 2.00
CA ASP A 107 -8.10 14.66 3.14
C ASP A 107 -8.71 14.20 4.49
N SER A 108 -10.03 14.15 4.61
CA SER A 108 -10.72 13.66 5.83
C SER A 108 -10.44 12.19 6.09
N VAL A 109 -10.46 11.34 5.04
CA VAL A 109 -10.12 9.92 5.16
C VAL A 109 -8.65 9.74 5.52
N VAL A 110 -7.75 10.56 4.93
CA VAL A 110 -6.32 10.55 5.28
C VAL A 110 -6.12 10.77 6.77
N GLU A 111 -6.79 11.77 7.37
CA GLU A 111 -6.66 12.03 8.81
C GLU A 111 -7.11 10.85 9.66
N ASN A 112 -8.23 10.22 9.31
CA ASN A 112 -8.76 9.06 10.04
C ASN A 112 -7.78 7.89 9.95
N VAL A 113 -7.33 7.56 8.74
CA VAL A 113 -6.37 6.47 8.47
C VAL A 113 -5.04 6.73 9.16
N TYR A 114 -4.52 7.96 9.08
CA TYR A 114 -3.28 8.35 9.77
C TYR A 114 -3.38 8.14 11.28
N LYS A 115 -4.48 8.59 11.90
CA LYS A 115 -4.71 8.44 13.35
C LYS A 115 -4.86 6.97 13.74
N ALA A 116 -5.59 6.17 12.94
CA ALA A 116 -5.81 4.74 13.19
C ALA A 116 -4.48 3.96 13.13
N ILE A 117 -3.69 4.14 12.07
CA ILE A 117 -2.38 3.48 11.93
C ILE A 117 -1.43 3.91 13.05
N LYS A 118 -1.35 5.21 13.36
CA LYS A 118 -0.53 5.72 14.45
C LYS A 118 -0.90 5.10 15.81
N LYS A 119 -2.20 4.94 16.08
CA LYS A 119 -2.70 4.27 17.28
C LYS A 119 -2.33 2.80 17.31
N ALA A 120 -2.47 2.09 16.19
CA ALA A 120 -2.14 0.67 16.06
C ALA A 120 -0.67 0.38 16.40
N TYR A 121 0.25 1.28 16.04
CA TYR A 121 1.69 1.12 16.26
C TYR A 121 2.19 1.72 17.58
N LYS A 122 1.44 2.62 18.24
CA LYS A 122 1.92 3.43 19.38
C LYS A 122 2.55 2.63 20.52
N ASN A 123 2.11 1.38 20.76
CA ASN A 123 2.58 0.55 21.88
C ASN A 123 3.29 -0.72 21.37
N LYS A 124 3.85 -0.68 20.16
CA LYS A 124 4.58 -1.80 19.59
C LYS A 124 6.09 -1.54 19.70
N ASN A 125 6.87 -2.59 19.95
CA ASN A 125 8.33 -2.49 20.08
C ASN A 125 9.02 -2.39 18.69
N VAL A 126 8.47 -1.54 17.82
CA VAL A 126 9.03 -1.25 16.50
C VAL A 126 8.88 0.23 16.22
N ASP A 127 9.99 0.91 16.04
CA ASP A 127 9.97 2.29 15.58
C ASP A 127 9.42 2.40 14.17
N PHE A 128 8.77 3.52 13.87
CA PHE A 128 8.18 3.74 12.55
C PHE A 128 8.18 5.22 12.15
N ARG A 129 8.10 5.43 10.85
CA ARG A 129 7.78 6.75 10.27
C ARG A 129 6.44 6.67 9.58
N LEU A 130 5.64 7.72 9.72
CA LEU A 130 4.30 7.80 9.13
C LEU A 130 4.20 9.06 8.28
N PHE A 131 3.75 8.91 7.06
CA PHE A 131 3.66 9.96 6.06
C PHE A 131 2.26 10.02 5.48
N SER A 132 1.85 11.22 5.06
CA SER A 132 0.68 11.42 4.20
C SER A 132 1.05 12.33 3.03
N SER A 133 0.48 12.07 1.85
CA SER A 133 0.82 12.81 0.64
C SER A 133 -0.33 12.81 -0.37
N LYS A 134 -0.33 13.81 -1.23
CA LYS A 134 -1.05 13.78 -2.50
C LYS A 134 -0.30 12.89 -3.48
N ILE A 135 -1.00 12.37 -4.49
CA ILE A 135 -0.34 11.65 -5.58
C ILE A 135 0.36 12.68 -6.49
N ASN A 136 1.66 12.47 -6.71
CA ASN A 136 2.41 13.29 -7.66
C ASN A 136 2.01 12.91 -9.10
N THR A 137 1.47 13.86 -9.84
CA THR A 137 1.05 13.67 -11.24
C THR A 137 2.03 14.26 -12.26
N GLU A 138 3.09 14.91 -11.80
CA GLU A 138 4.06 15.59 -12.67
C GLU A 138 5.34 14.75 -12.92
N GLY A 139 5.43 13.58 -12.30
CA GLY A 139 6.59 12.70 -12.43
C GLY A 139 7.82 13.18 -11.64
N ILE A 140 9.01 12.86 -12.13
CA ILE A 140 10.28 13.19 -11.48
C ILE A 140 10.57 14.68 -11.64
N LYS A 141 10.92 15.35 -10.52
CA LYS A 141 11.40 16.74 -10.50
C LYS A 141 12.81 16.80 -9.94
N ILE A 142 13.68 17.55 -10.59
CA ILE A 142 14.99 17.89 -10.06
C ILE A 142 14.81 19.12 -9.16
N LEU A 143 15.01 18.94 -7.85
CA LEU A 143 14.88 20.01 -6.86
C LEU A 143 16.17 20.79 -6.71
N GLU A 144 17.34 20.14 -6.82
CA GLU A 144 18.67 20.73 -6.81
C GLU A 144 19.60 19.92 -7.70
N ALA A 145 20.36 20.61 -8.56
CA ALA A 145 21.53 20.03 -9.22
C ALA A 145 22.78 20.56 -8.50
N LYS A 146 23.48 19.73 -7.74
CA LYS A 146 24.83 20.10 -7.29
C LYS A 146 25.76 19.96 -8.49
N THR A 147 26.30 21.08 -8.97
CA THR A 147 27.41 21.14 -9.92
C THR A 147 28.70 20.75 -9.25
#